data_f2c2b810849890cc003b8a6b20a6a515
#
_entry.id   f2c2b810849890cc003b8a6b20a6a515
#
_cell.length_a   1.000
_cell.length_b   1.000
_cell.length_c   1.000
_cell.angle_alpha   90.00
_cell.angle_beta   90.00
_cell.angle_gamma   90.00
#
_symmetry.space_group_name_H-M   'P 1'
#
loop_
_entity.id
_entity.type
_entity.pdbx_description
1 polymer ?
#
loop_
_entity_poly.entity_id
_entity_poly.type
_entity_poly.pdbx_seq_one_letter_code
_entity_poly.pdbx_strand_id
1 'polypeptide(L)'
;FYELDAINQARVMELEDSHAEKTKDKSLAGIIRTNSYPTLTAEGKGTLLYIFSRFNHSCTPTIMHKYNDLLNKRYVYASRDIAVGEELFSNYVDFYASTKTRREELQSKFGFKCQCTSCSATGSTSKVSDSNRSEIKRLDDVVYENIRTGNYEEANVSIEKRIDLLEKEDLATPDIMYRIAYDGYQCEDHRGNAAKAVDWLLKCRNYSRQFLMRETFDCLEIQKLLDERKPKISETNICNNKN
;
A
#
# COMPACT_ATOMS: atom_id res chain seq x y z
N PHE A 1 -22.75 -16.00 -11.24
CA PHE A 1 -23.36 -16.53 -10.03
C PHE A 1 -24.03 -17.86 -10.29
N TYR A 2 -24.87 -17.97 -11.29
CA TYR A 2 -25.64 -19.20 -11.59
C TYR A 2 -24.78 -20.39 -12.05
N GLU A 3 -23.53 -20.15 -12.44
CA GLU A 3 -22.58 -21.22 -12.79
C GLU A 3 -21.78 -21.72 -11.56
N LEU A 4 -21.93 -21.05 -10.38
CA LEU A 4 -21.32 -21.49 -9.15
C LEU A 4 -22.06 -22.68 -8.55
N ASP A 5 -21.34 -23.56 -7.86
CA ASP A 5 -21.96 -24.60 -7.03
C ASP A 5 -22.76 -24.01 -5.85
N ALA A 6 -23.62 -24.82 -5.23
CA ALA A 6 -24.49 -24.38 -4.15
C ALA A 6 -23.73 -23.81 -2.94
N ILE A 7 -22.55 -24.33 -2.64
CA ILE A 7 -21.71 -23.86 -1.51
C ILE A 7 -21.21 -22.45 -1.81
N ASN A 8 -20.70 -22.21 -3.01
CA ASN A 8 -20.19 -20.90 -3.40
C ASN A 8 -21.32 -19.88 -3.61
N GLN A 9 -22.50 -20.31 -4.08
CA GLN A 9 -23.69 -19.44 -4.10
C GLN A 9 -24.08 -19.00 -2.68
N ALA A 10 -24.13 -19.93 -1.73
CA ALA A 10 -24.43 -19.62 -0.32
C ALA A 10 -23.40 -18.63 0.27
N ARG A 11 -22.11 -18.85 0.04
CA ARG A 11 -21.03 -17.93 0.48
C ARG A 11 -21.20 -16.52 -0.08
N VAL A 12 -21.59 -16.38 -1.35
CA VAL A 12 -21.85 -15.06 -1.94
C VAL A 12 -23.02 -14.39 -1.24
N MET A 13 -24.10 -15.11 -0.95
CA MET A 13 -25.29 -14.58 -0.28
C MET A 13 -25.06 -14.23 1.21
N GLU A 14 -24.00 -14.73 1.84
CA GLU A 14 -23.57 -14.31 3.18
C GLU A 14 -22.98 -12.90 3.22
N LEU A 15 -22.43 -12.42 2.11
CA LEU A 15 -21.76 -11.12 2.03
C LEU A 15 -22.73 -9.97 2.23
N GLU A 16 -22.20 -8.82 2.63
CA GLU A 16 -22.99 -7.63 2.92
C GLU A 16 -23.53 -6.98 1.64
N ASP A 17 -24.75 -6.47 1.71
CA ASP A 17 -25.36 -5.58 0.72
C ASP A 17 -25.60 -4.21 1.35
N SER A 18 -24.65 -3.28 1.20
CA SER A 18 -24.77 -1.91 1.74
C SER A 18 -25.82 -1.05 1.03
N HIS A 19 -26.37 -1.56 -0.09
CA HIS A 19 -27.39 -0.89 -0.88
C HIS A 19 -28.82 -1.42 -0.57
N ALA A 20 -28.93 -2.49 0.22
CA ALA A 20 -30.23 -2.97 0.66
C ALA A 20 -30.88 -1.94 1.59
N GLU A 21 -32.15 -1.64 1.35
CA GLU A 21 -32.95 -0.90 2.33
C GLU A 21 -33.09 -1.77 3.59
N LYS A 22 -33.08 -1.13 4.78
CA LYS A 22 -33.10 -1.83 6.09
C LYS A 22 -34.24 -2.85 6.27
N THR A 23 -35.24 -2.81 5.41
CA THR A 23 -36.44 -3.64 5.44
C THR A 23 -36.57 -4.62 4.27
N LYS A 24 -35.57 -4.65 3.39
CA LYS A 24 -35.58 -5.52 2.18
C LYS A 24 -34.48 -6.57 2.26
N ASP A 25 -34.77 -7.71 1.63
CA ASP A 25 -33.77 -8.77 1.45
C ASP A 25 -32.58 -8.27 0.62
N LYS A 26 -31.40 -8.83 0.91
CA LYS A 26 -30.18 -8.61 0.13
C LYS A 26 -30.40 -8.97 -1.34
N SER A 27 -29.90 -8.16 -2.24
CA SER A 27 -29.89 -8.42 -3.67
C SER A 27 -28.50 -8.87 -4.14
N LEU A 28 -28.45 -9.79 -5.09
CA LEU A 28 -27.18 -10.20 -5.69
C LEU A 28 -26.44 -8.99 -6.32
N ALA A 29 -27.17 -8.08 -6.94
CA ALA A 29 -26.61 -6.87 -7.53
C ALA A 29 -26.01 -5.93 -6.47
N GLY A 30 -26.68 -5.75 -5.33
CA GLY A 30 -26.18 -4.96 -4.20
C GLY A 30 -24.96 -5.61 -3.54
N ILE A 31 -24.98 -6.93 -3.33
CA ILE A 31 -23.83 -7.69 -2.84
C ILE A 31 -22.61 -7.50 -3.75
N ILE A 32 -22.78 -7.68 -5.07
CA ILE A 32 -21.69 -7.49 -6.04
C ILE A 32 -21.18 -6.06 -6.00
N ARG A 33 -22.06 -5.06 -6.00
CA ARG A 33 -21.67 -3.64 -5.94
C ARG A 33 -20.89 -3.29 -4.67
N THR A 34 -21.27 -3.86 -3.54
CA THR A 34 -20.63 -3.63 -2.24
C THR A 34 -19.25 -4.28 -2.15
N ASN A 35 -19.07 -5.48 -2.75
CA ASN A 35 -17.93 -6.35 -2.45
C ASN A 35 -16.96 -6.57 -3.61
N SER A 36 -17.26 -6.04 -4.81
CA SER A 36 -16.39 -6.26 -5.98
C SER A 36 -15.15 -5.37 -5.95
N TYR A 37 -14.03 -5.97 -6.29
CA TYR A 37 -12.76 -5.28 -6.54
C TYR A 37 -12.53 -5.12 -8.04
N PRO A 38 -12.05 -3.97 -8.52
CA PRO A 38 -11.72 -3.79 -9.93
C PRO A 38 -10.64 -4.80 -10.34
N THR A 39 -10.76 -5.32 -11.56
CA THR A 39 -9.70 -6.11 -12.20
C THR A 39 -8.84 -5.21 -13.07
N LEU A 40 -7.53 -5.45 -13.11
CA LEU A 40 -6.62 -4.71 -13.98
C LEU A 40 -6.71 -5.14 -15.44
N THR A 41 -7.24 -6.33 -15.71
CA THR A 41 -7.21 -6.98 -17.03
C THR A 41 -8.40 -6.70 -17.94
N ALA A 42 -9.46 -6.06 -17.43
CA ALA A 42 -10.63 -5.77 -18.24
C ALA A 42 -11.40 -4.55 -17.71
N GLU A 43 -11.55 -3.53 -18.54
CA GLU A 43 -12.36 -2.35 -18.22
C GLU A 43 -13.80 -2.74 -17.81
N GLY A 44 -14.25 -2.16 -16.71
CA GLY A 44 -15.61 -2.36 -16.21
C GLY A 44 -15.91 -3.71 -15.58
N LYS A 45 -14.92 -4.61 -15.44
CA LYS A 45 -15.10 -5.88 -14.74
C LYS A 45 -14.59 -5.80 -13.31
N GLY A 46 -15.32 -6.43 -12.39
CA GLY A 46 -14.93 -6.61 -11.00
C GLY A 46 -14.82 -8.09 -10.65
N THR A 47 -14.00 -8.40 -9.66
CA THR A 47 -13.89 -9.74 -9.09
C THR A 47 -14.44 -9.73 -7.68
N LEU A 48 -15.36 -10.64 -7.39
CA LEU A 48 -15.83 -10.90 -6.04
C LEU A 48 -14.90 -11.91 -5.38
N LEU A 49 -14.29 -11.52 -4.29
CA LEU A 49 -13.33 -12.34 -3.53
C LEU A 49 -13.88 -12.56 -2.13
N TYR A 50 -14.52 -13.71 -1.89
CA TYR A 50 -15.24 -14.00 -0.66
C TYR A 50 -14.46 -13.70 0.62
N ILE A 51 -13.21 -14.16 0.74
CA ILE A 51 -12.38 -13.91 1.92
C ILE A 51 -12.04 -12.42 2.05
N PHE A 52 -11.72 -11.74 0.95
CA PHE A 52 -11.39 -10.30 0.96
C PHE A 52 -12.59 -9.43 1.37
N SER A 53 -13.78 -9.82 0.94
CA SER A 53 -15.03 -9.13 1.29
C SER A 53 -15.40 -9.25 2.77
N ARG A 54 -14.68 -10.09 3.54
CA ARG A 54 -14.87 -10.28 4.99
C ARG A 54 -14.02 -9.35 5.84
N PHE A 55 -13.00 -8.69 5.26
CA PHE A 55 -12.19 -7.73 6.01
C PHE A 55 -12.94 -6.43 6.17
N ASN A 56 -13.11 -5.97 7.40
CA ASN A 56 -13.69 -4.68 7.72
C ASN A 56 -12.75 -3.51 7.40
N HIS A 57 -13.25 -2.30 7.48
CA HIS A 57 -12.52 -1.08 7.16
C HIS A 57 -11.86 -0.43 8.36
N SER A 58 -10.62 0.06 8.16
CA SER A 58 -9.98 1.10 8.98
C SER A 58 -9.27 2.12 8.10
N CYS A 59 -9.22 3.39 8.54
CA CYS A 59 -8.40 4.43 7.90
C CYS A 59 -6.90 4.33 8.23
N THR A 60 -6.54 3.41 9.14
CA THR A 60 -5.20 2.93 9.45
C THR A 60 -5.25 1.39 9.39
N PRO A 61 -5.20 0.80 8.19
CA PRO A 61 -5.44 -0.62 8.00
C PRO A 61 -4.32 -1.48 8.61
N THR A 62 -4.66 -2.66 9.12
CA THR A 62 -3.70 -3.66 9.60
C THR A 62 -3.18 -4.55 8.47
N ILE A 63 -3.95 -4.64 7.39
CA ILE A 63 -3.58 -5.38 6.19
C ILE A 63 -3.74 -4.53 4.94
N MET A 64 -2.86 -4.81 3.98
CA MET A 64 -2.96 -4.29 2.62
C MET A 64 -3.12 -5.45 1.64
N HIS A 65 -3.49 -5.16 0.41
CA HIS A 65 -3.63 -6.18 -0.61
C HIS A 65 -3.07 -5.71 -1.94
N LYS A 66 -2.55 -6.64 -2.72
CA LYS A 66 -2.05 -6.41 -4.07
C LYS A 66 -2.51 -7.51 -5.00
N TYR A 67 -2.73 -7.16 -6.27
CA TYR A 67 -2.97 -8.12 -7.33
C TYR A 67 -1.65 -8.46 -8.02
N ASN A 68 -1.42 -9.75 -8.25
CA ASN A 68 -0.27 -10.23 -9.02
C ASN A 68 -0.77 -10.70 -10.39
N ASP A 69 -0.44 -9.95 -11.43
CA ASP A 69 -0.88 -10.20 -12.81
C ASP A 69 -0.34 -11.52 -13.35
N LEU A 70 0.92 -11.86 -13.02
CA LEU A 70 1.57 -13.09 -13.50
C LEU A 70 0.87 -14.35 -12.97
N LEU A 71 0.45 -14.31 -11.71
CA LEU A 71 -0.21 -15.43 -11.04
C LEU A 71 -1.73 -15.36 -11.14
N ASN A 72 -2.28 -14.26 -11.67
CA ASN A 72 -3.72 -13.97 -11.66
C ASN A 72 -4.34 -14.16 -10.26
N LYS A 73 -3.65 -13.67 -9.23
CA LYS A 73 -4.04 -13.82 -7.83
C LYS A 73 -3.96 -12.50 -7.08
N ARG A 74 -4.91 -12.29 -6.17
CA ARG A 74 -4.83 -11.24 -5.16
C ARG A 74 -4.32 -11.84 -3.86
N TYR A 75 -3.39 -11.17 -3.20
CA TYR A 75 -2.85 -11.57 -1.91
C TYR A 75 -2.93 -10.44 -0.91
N VAL A 76 -2.91 -10.81 0.36
CA VAL A 76 -2.93 -9.92 1.52
C VAL A 76 -1.57 -9.97 2.19
N TYR A 77 -1.13 -8.86 2.71
CA TYR A 77 0.06 -8.77 3.56
C TYR A 77 -0.21 -7.83 4.73
N ALA A 78 0.51 -8.06 5.83
CA ALA A 78 0.44 -7.20 7.01
C ALA A 78 1.03 -5.81 6.67
N SER A 79 0.33 -4.75 7.06
CA SER A 79 0.83 -3.37 6.92
C SER A 79 1.81 -3.01 8.04
N ARG A 80 1.72 -3.71 9.17
CA ARG A 80 2.54 -3.60 10.37
C ARG A 80 2.47 -4.90 11.18
N ASP A 81 3.16 -4.97 12.29
CA ASP A 81 2.98 -6.06 13.24
C ASP A 81 1.53 -6.10 13.77
N ILE A 82 0.96 -7.29 13.83
CA ILE A 82 -0.42 -7.54 14.24
C ILE A 82 -0.40 -8.44 15.48
N ALA A 83 -1.05 -7.99 16.55
CA ALA A 83 -1.13 -8.77 17.78
C ALA A 83 -2.11 -9.94 17.65
N VAL A 84 -1.90 -10.97 18.47
CA VAL A 84 -2.84 -12.11 18.56
C VAL A 84 -4.21 -11.61 19.04
N GLY A 85 -5.26 -11.94 18.28
CA GLY A 85 -6.63 -11.51 18.57
C GLY A 85 -6.99 -10.12 18.00
N GLU A 86 -6.05 -9.42 17.38
CA GLU A 86 -6.33 -8.16 16.70
C GLU A 86 -7.09 -8.41 15.38
N GLU A 87 -8.14 -7.62 15.14
CA GLU A 87 -8.92 -7.73 13.91
C GLU A 87 -8.14 -7.23 12.70
N LEU A 88 -8.29 -7.95 11.59
CA LEU A 88 -7.68 -7.61 10.31
C LEU A 88 -8.55 -6.60 9.57
N PHE A 89 -8.09 -5.35 9.48
CA PHE A 89 -8.76 -4.28 8.77
C PHE A 89 -8.07 -3.98 7.44
N SER A 90 -8.88 -3.90 6.38
CA SER A 90 -8.49 -3.37 5.08
C SER A 90 -8.87 -1.89 4.95
N ASN A 91 -8.50 -1.25 3.86
CA ASN A 91 -8.92 0.11 3.53
C ASN A 91 -9.88 0.09 2.34
N TYR A 92 -10.98 0.88 2.43
CA TYR A 92 -12.02 0.97 1.39
C TYR A 92 -12.01 2.30 0.63
N VAL A 93 -11.33 3.33 1.15
CA VAL A 93 -11.35 4.71 0.64
C VAL A 93 -9.94 5.31 0.58
N ASP A 94 -9.77 6.46 -0.05
CA ASP A 94 -8.51 7.19 -0.01
C ASP A 94 -8.19 7.62 1.43
N PHE A 95 -7.25 6.93 2.07
CA PHE A 95 -6.87 7.21 3.45
C PHE A 95 -6.08 8.53 3.60
N TYR A 96 -5.65 9.16 2.53
CA TYR A 96 -5.06 10.51 2.55
C TYR A 96 -6.12 11.63 2.54
N ALA A 97 -7.37 11.31 2.21
CA ALA A 97 -8.45 12.27 2.25
C ALA A 97 -8.77 12.74 3.69
N SER A 98 -9.43 13.89 3.82
CA SER A 98 -9.87 14.41 5.12
C SER A 98 -10.85 13.46 5.82
N THR A 99 -10.92 13.52 7.13
CA THR A 99 -11.87 12.73 7.94
C THR A 99 -13.30 12.90 7.45
N LYS A 100 -13.69 14.14 7.07
CA LYS A 100 -15.01 14.42 6.51
C LYS A 100 -15.23 13.64 5.22
N THR A 101 -14.32 13.76 4.26
CA THR A 101 -14.41 13.10 2.96
C THR A 101 -14.46 11.58 3.10
N ARG A 102 -13.57 10.99 3.92
CA ARG A 102 -13.58 9.54 4.17
C ARG A 102 -14.90 9.05 4.74
N ARG A 103 -15.49 9.78 5.71
CA ARG A 103 -16.78 9.42 6.31
C ARG A 103 -17.94 9.53 5.33
N GLU A 104 -17.96 10.57 4.51
CA GLU A 104 -18.98 10.77 3.48
C GLU A 104 -18.93 9.66 2.44
N GLU A 105 -17.74 9.29 2.01
CA GLU A 105 -17.53 8.21 1.04
C GLU A 105 -17.94 6.85 1.61
N LEU A 106 -17.54 6.53 2.85
CA LEU A 106 -17.91 5.29 3.54
C LEU A 106 -19.42 5.21 3.78
N GLN A 107 -20.05 6.31 4.16
CA GLN A 107 -21.51 6.35 4.36
C GLN A 107 -22.24 6.16 3.03
N SER A 108 -21.79 6.79 1.95
CA SER A 108 -22.49 6.71 0.65
C SER A 108 -22.31 5.38 -0.05
N LYS A 109 -21.10 4.80 0.01
CA LYS A 109 -20.79 3.55 -0.71
C LYS A 109 -21.07 2.28 0.10
N PHE A 110 -20.90 2.34 1.42
CA PHE A 110 -20.92 1.18 2.29
C PHE A 110 -21.95 1.28 3.43
N GLY A 111 -22.66 2.41 3.56
CA GLY A 111 -23.78 2.59 4.50
C GLY A 111 -23.39 2.72 5.97
N PHE A 112 -22.10 2.94 6.32
CA PHE A 112 -21.67 3.05 7.71
C PHE A 112 -20.84 4.29 8.01
N LYS A 113 -20.82 4.69 9.28
CA LYS A 113 -19.96 5.75 9.80
C LYS A 113 -18.73 5.13 10.46
N CYS A 114 -17.56 5.40 9.91
CA CYS A 114 -16.28 4.89 10.43
C CYS A 114 -16.02 5.38 11.86
N GLN A 115 -15.62 4.45 12.74
CA GLN A 115 -15.27 4.68 14.15
C GLN A 115 -13.83 4.27 14.48
N CYS A 116 -12.97 4.12 13.46
CA CYS A 116 -11.54 3.82 13.69
C CYS A 116 -10.88 4.96 14.48
N THR A 117 -9.72 4.70 15.08
CA THR A 117 -8.97 5.65 15.92
C THR A 117 -8.79 7.00 15.24
N SER A 118 -8.37 7.01 13.97
CA SER A 118 -8.18 8.24 13.19
C SER A 118 -9.47 9.02 12.99
N CYS A 119 -10.59 8.36 12.70
CA CYS A 119 -11.88 9.02 12.52
C CYS A 119 -12.52 9.45 13.85
N SER A 120 -12.26 8.77 14.97
CA SER A 120 -12.81 9.11 16.28
C SER A 120 -12.07 10.25 16.96
N ALA A 121 -10.92 10.65 16.45
CA ALA A 121 -10.21 11.83 16.93
C ALA A 121 -11.07 13.10 16.78
N THR A 122 -10.99 14.00 17.74
CA THR A 122 -11.76 15.25 17.79
C THR A 122 -10.87 16.47 18.01
N GLY A 123 -11.43 17.66 17.81
CA GLY A 123 -10.75 18.93 18.11
C GLY A 123 -9.49 19.17 17.27
N SER A 124 -8.40 19.56 17.93
CA SER A 124 -7.12 19.84 17.29
C SER A 124 -6.47 18.60 16.69
N THR A 125 -6.59 17.44 17.32
CA THR A 125 -6.02 16.18 16.86
C THR A 125 -6.55 15.78 15.47
N SER A 126 -7.88 15.87 15.26
CA SER A 126 -8.48 15.59 13.96
C SER A 126 -8.00 16.57 12.88
N LYS A 127 -7.88 17.86 13.20
CA LYS A 127 -7.40 18.88 12.26
C LYS A 127 -5.94 18.65 11.87
N VAL A 128 -5.09 18.30 12.84
CA VAL A 128 -3.67 17.98 12.59
C VAL A 128 -3.54 16.75 11.70
N SER A 129 -4.29 15.68 11.99
CA SER A 129 -4.28 14.47 11.16
C SER A 129 -4.75 14.76 9.73
N ASP A 130 -5.84 15.51 9.53
CA ASP A 130 -6.30 15.91 8.19
C ASP A 130 -5.26 16.75 7.44
N SER A 131 -4.56 17.66 8.14
CA SER A 131 -3.46 18.45 7.57
C SER A 131 -2.28 17.58 7.18
N ASN A 132 -1.86 16.64 8.06
CA ASN A 132 -0.77 15.70 7.79
C ASN A 132 -1.07 14.85 6.55
N ARG A 133 -2.26 14.28 6.46
CA ARG A 133 -2.69 13.42 5.34
C ARG A 133 -2.71 14.18 4.02
N SER A 134 -3.22 15.42 4.02
CA SER A 134 -3.17 16.30 2.84
C SER A 134 -1.73 16.63 2.43
N GLU A 135 -0.86 16.89 3.41
CA GLU A 135 0.55 17.19 3.16
C GLU A 135 1.32 15.96 2.64
N ILE A 136 1.04 14.74 3.15
CA ILE A 136 1.62 13.50 2.62
C ILE A 136 1.32 13.35 1.12
N LYS A 137 0.08 13.61 0.71
CA LYS A 137 -0.32 13.55 -0.70
C LYS A 137 0.38 14.61 -1.53
N ARG A 138 0.42 15.86 -1.05
CA ARG A 138 1.13 16.96 -1.71
C ARG A 138 2.62 16.68 -1.88
N LEU A 139 3.25 16.09 -0.86
CA LEU A 139 4.67 15.73 -0.92
C LEU A 139 4.95 14.61 -1.92
N ASP A 140 4.02 13.69 -2.17
CA ASP A 140 4.14 12.67 -3.24
C ASP A 140 4.30 13.35 -4.60
N ASP A 141 3.42 14.30 -4.91
CA ASP A 141 3.47 15.07 -6.16
C ASP A 141 4.76 15.92 -6.25
N VAL A 142 5.19 16.52 -5.15
CA VAL A 142 6.43 17.33 -5.10
C VAL A 142 7.68 16.47 -5.32
N VAL A 143 7.76 15.29 -4.71
CA VAL A 143 8.87 14.34 -4.92
C VAL A 143 8.93 13.93 -6.39
N TYR A 144 7.80 13.52 -6.97
CA TYR A 144 7.73 13.15 -8.37
C TYR A 144 8.22 14.27 -9.29
N GLU A 145 7.74 15.50 -9.09
CA GLU A 145 8.12 16.64 -9.93
C GLU A 145 9.60 17.04 -9.77
N ASN A 146 10.12 17.01 -8.55
CA ASN A 146 11.53 17.30 -8.30
C ASN A 146 12.47 16.25 -8.93
N ILE A 147 12.12 14.96 -8.87
CA ILE A 147 12.88 13.90 -9.56
C ILE A 147 12.83 14.12 -11.06
N ARG A 148 11.64 14.40 -11.62
CA ARG A 148 11.45 14.63 -13.07
C ARG A 148 12.25 15.83 -13.58
N THR A 149 12.45 16.85 -12.77
CA THR A 149 13.17 18.08 -13.12
C THR A 149 14.64 18.09 -12.68
N GLY A 150 15.14 17.01 -12.06
CA GLY A 150 16.53 16.89 -11.62
C GLY A 150 16.86 17.61 -10.31
N ASN A 151 15.86 18.07 -9.56
CA ASN A 151 16.03 18.74 -8.25
C ASN A 151 16.12 17.69 -7.13
N TYR A 152 17.13 16.82 -7.18
CA TYR A 152 17.24 15.65 -6.31
C TYR A 152 17.44 15.99 -4.83
N GLU A 153 18.01 17.13 -4.49
CA GLU A 153 18.19 17.58 -3.10
C GLU A 153 16.85 17.93 -2.46
N GLU A 154 16.05 18.74 -3.14
CA GLU A 154 14.70 19.12 -2.72
C GLU A 154 13.76 17.91 -2.65
N ALA A 155 13.95 16.93 -3.57
CA ALA A 155 13.24 15.67 -3.53
C ALA A 155 13.56 14.91 -2.23
N ASN A 156 14.84 14.79 -1.84
CA ASN A 156 15.25 14.12 -0.59
C ASN A 156 14.66 14.79 0.65
N VAL A 157 14.68 16.12 0.74
CA VAL A 157 14.04 16.86 1.85
C VAL A 157 12.55 16.53 1.94
N SER A 158 11.88 16.48 0.78
CA SER A 158 10.45 16.14 0.70
C SER A 158 10.18 14.69 1.07
N ILE A 159 11.05 13.75 0.69
CA ILE A 159 11.01 12.33 1.05
C ILE A 159 11.09 12.16 2.56
N GLU A 160 12.08 12.77 3.22
CA GLU A 160 12.26 12.66 4.68
C GLU A 160 11.04 13.20 5.43
N LYS A 161 10.53 14.36 5.04
CA LYS A 161 9.32 14.95 5.62
C LYS A 161 8.09 14.05 5.42
N ARG A 162 7.96 13.43 4.24
CA ARG A 162 6.86 12.52 3.92
C ARG A 162 6.90 11.28 4.80
N ILE A 163 8.09 10.69 5.03
CA ILE A 163 8.28 9.54 5.92
C ILE A 163 7.81 9.89 7.35
N ASP A 164 8.30 11.00 7.90
CA ASP A 164 7.92 11.46 9.25
C ASP A 164 6.39 11.61 9.42
N LEU A 165 5.71 12.16 8.41
CA LEU A 165 4.26 12.30 8.44
C LEU A 165 3.52 10.96 8.31
N LEU A 166 4.02 10.04 7.47
CA LEU A 166 3.45 8.69 7.33
C LEU A 166 3.55 7.90 8.62
N GLU A 167 4.67 7.99 9.33
CA GLU A 167 4.87 7.34 10.63
C GLU A 167 3.93 7.93 11.69
N LYS A 168 3.78 9.25 11.75
CA LYS A 168 2.84 9.93 12.66
C LYS A 168 1.37 9.55 12.45
N GLU A 169 0.99 9.20 11.24
CA GLU A 169 -0.38 8.83 10.87
C GLU A 169 -0.62 7.31 10.85
N ASP A 170 0.36 6.49 11.23
CA ASP A 170 0.33 5.01 11.12
C ASP A 170 0.02 4.54 9.67
N LEU A 171 0.60 5.22 8.68
CA LEU A 171 0.42 4.96 7.26
C LEU A 171 1.71 4.53 6.54
N ALA A 172 2.81 4.31 7.29
CA ALA A 172 4.09 3.85 6.75
C ALA A 172 4.05 2.36 6.37
N THR A 173 3.14 1.98 5.46
CA THR A 173 2.98 0.60 5.02
C THR A 173 4.15 0.14 4.14
N PRO A 174 4.49 -1.16 4.09
CA PRO A 174 5.66 -1.65 3.35
C PRO A 174 5.69 -1.27 1.87
N ASP A 175 4.54 -1.23 1.20
CA ASP A 175 4.43 -0.85 -0.21
C ASP A 175 4.66 0.65 -0.44
N ILE A 176 4.15 1.49 0.44
CA ILE A 176 4.40 2.95 0.40
C ILE A 176 5.88 3.22 0.68
N MET A 177 6.44 2.59 1.71
CA MET A 177 7.84 2.76 2.10
C MET A 177 8.82 2.21 1.04
N TYR A 178 8.43 1.16 0.32
CA TYR A 178 9.19 0.65 -0.83
C TYR A 178 9.29 1.71 -1.94
N ARG A 179 8.17 2.33 -2.34
CA ARG A 179 8.16 3.37 -3.37
C ARG A 179 9.02 4.57 -2.95
N ILE A 180 8.86 5.03 -1.72
CA ILE A 180 9.66 6.13 -1.16
C ILE A 180 11.15 5.79 -1.14
N ALA A 181 11.50 4.56 -0.78
CA ALA A 181 12.89 4.12 -0.77
C ALA A 181 13.47 4.05 -2.19
N TYR A 182 12.66 3.70 -3.20
CA TYR A 182 13.09 3.73 -4.59
C TYR A 182 13.30 5.15 -5.11
N ASP A 183 12.42 6.08 -4.75
CA ASP A 183 12.59 7.51 -5.05
C ASP A 183 13.89 8.07 -4.42
N GLY A 184 14.16 7.73 -3.15
CA GLY A 184 15.41 8.09 -2.46
C GLY A 184 16.65 7.48 -3.12
N TYR A 185 16.56 6.24 -3.58
CA TYR A 185 17.62 5.62 -4.37
C TYR A 185 17.90 6.41 -5.67
N GLN A 186 16.86 6.73 -6.45
CA GLN A 186 17.02 7.51 -7.68
C GLN A 186 17.70 8.86 -7.42
N CYS A 187 17.27 9.57 -6.38
CA CYS A 187 17.86 10.85 -6.02
C CYS A 187 19.36 10.73 -5.70
N GLU A 188 19.75 9.78 -4.86
CA GLU A 188 21.15 9.65 -4.43
C GLU A 188 22.04 9.06 -5.55
N ASP A 189 21.52 8.20 -6.39
CA ASP A 189 22.23 7.67 -7.55
C ASP A 189 22.55 8.77 -8.58
N HIS A 190 21.59 9.61 -8.91
CA HIS A 190 21.79 10.76 -9.79
C HIS A 190 22.71 11.83 -9.23
N ARG A 191 22.77 11.97 -7.89
CA ARG A 191 23.71 12.86 -7.21
C ARG A 191 25.13 12.28 -7.11
N GLY A 192 25.35 11.04 -7.53
CA GLY A 192 26.63 10.34 -7.42
C GLY A 192 26.96 9.84 -6.01
N ASN A 193 26.02 9.83 -5.08
CA ASN A 193 26.19 9.39 -3.70
C ASN A 193 26.02 7.87 -3.57
N ALA A 194 26.95 7.10 -4.14
CA ALA A 194 26.85 5.65 -4.25
C ALA A 194 26.53 4.93 -2.92
N ALA A 195 27.12 5.35 -1.80
CA ALA A 195 26.87 4.75 -0.49
C ALA A 195 25.42 4.91 -0.06
N LYS A 196 24.88 6.14 -0.13
CA LYS A 196 23.48 6.41 0.21
C LYS A 196 22.50 5.73 -0.77
N ALA A 197 22.84 5.66 -2.05
CA ALA A 197 22.04 4.93 -3.03
C ALA A 197 21.92 3.44 -2.67
N VAL A 198 23.03 2.81 -2.23
CA VAL A 198 23.00 1.41 -1.75
C VAL A 198 22.15 1.27 -0.49
N ASP A 199 22.23 2.20 0.47
CA ASP A 199 21.41 2.18 1.69
C ASP A 199 19.91 2.24 1.35
N TRP A 200 19.52 3.07 0.40
CA TRP A 200 18.14 3.14 -0.08
C TRP A 200 17.70 1.86 -0.79
N LEU A 201 18.55 1.24 -1.63
CA LEU A 201 18.27 -0.05 -2.26
C LEU A 201 18.11 -1.18 -1.22
N LEU A 202 18.89 -1.16 -0.14
CA LEU A 202 18.73 -2.12 0.96
C LEU A 202 17.38 -1.95 1.68
N LYS A 203 16.92 -0.71 1.87
CA LYS A 203 15.56 -0.42 2.35
C LYS A 203 14.49 -0.94 1.38
N CYS A 204 14.63 -0.68 0.07
CA CYS A 204 13.74 -1.23 -0.95
C CYS A 204 13.63 -2.76 -0.85
N ARG A 205 14.77 -3.46 -0.79
CA ARG A 205 14.81 -4.91 -0.64
C ARG A 205 14.13 -5.39 0.64
N ASN A 206 14.32 -4.68 1.74
CA ASN A 206 13.70 -5.03 3.01
C ASN A 206 12.17 -4.87 2.96
N TYR A 207 11.69 -3.76 2.44
CA TYR A 207 10.24 -3.53 2.29
C TYR A 207 9.62 -4.48 1.26
N SER A 208 10.25 -4.70 0.11
CA SER A 208 9.72 -5.58 -0.94
C SER A 208 9.47 -7.01 -0.44
N ARG A 209 10.32 -7.52 0.45
CA ARG A 209 10.15 -8.84 1.06
C ARG A 209 8.92 -8.98 1.94
N GLN A 210 8.35 -7.88 2.42
CA GLN A 210 7.18 -7.87 3.29
C GLN A 210 5.87 -7.92 2.49
N PHE A 211 5.84 -7.45 1.25
CA PHE A 211 4.61 -7.34 0.47
C PHE A 211 4.70 -7.88 -0.97
N LEU A 212 5.91 -8.14 -1.47
CA LEU A 212 6.11 -8.75 -2.79
C LEU A 212 6.48 -10.23 -2.64
N MET A 213 6.01 -11.05 -3.57
CA MET A 213 6.55 -12.40 -3.71
C MET A 213 8.00 -12.30 -4.20
N ARG A 214 8.88 -13.17 -3.68
CA ARG A 214 10.34 -13.14 -3.97
C ARG A 214 10.70 -13.16 -5.45
N GLU A 215 9.81 -13.66 -6.29
CA GLU A 215 10.00 -13.86 -7.73
C GLU A 215 9.36 -12.76 -8.58
N THR A 216 8.91 -11.65 -7.97
CA THR A 216 8.40 -10.52 -8.74
C THR A 216 9.52 -9.78 -9.45
N PHE A 217 9.21 -9.19 -10.61
CA PHE A 217 10.16 -8.38 -11.38
C PHE A 217 10.84 -7.31 -10.51
N ASP A 218 10.08 -6.61 -9.67
CA ASP A 218 10.61 -5.57 -8.78
C ASP A 218 11.69 -6.11 -7.80
N CYS A 219 11.47 -7.30 -7.23
CA CYS A 219 12.45 -7.92 -6.33
C CYS A 219 13.75 -8.31 -7.06
N LEU A 220 13.62 -8.82 -8.29
CA LEU A 220 14.77 -9.20 -9.11
C LEU A 220 15.54 -7.97 -9.59
N GLU A 221 14.85 -6.91 -9.96
CA GLU A 221 15.46 -5.63 -10.36
C GLU A 221 16.27 -5.01 -9.21
N ILE A 222 15.70 -4.91 -8.01
CA ILE A 222 16.42 -4.40 -6.83
C ILE A 222 17.64 -5.25 -6.53
N GLN A 223 17.55 -6.58 -6.63
CA GLN A 223 18.71 -7.45 -6.41
C GLN A 223 19.80 -7.22 -7.46
N LYS A 224 19.44 -7.07 -8.73
CA LYS A 224 20.36 -6.74 -9.81
C LYS A 224 21.07 -5.41 -9.56
N LEU A 225 20.31 -4.37 -9.23
CA LEU A 225 20.88 -3.04 -8.90
C LEU A 225 21.86 -3.09 -7.74
N LEU A 226 21.59 -3.89 -6.70
CA LEU A 226 22.51 -4.10 -5.58
C LEU A 226 23.76 -4.85 -6.01
N ASP A 227 23.66 -5.87 -6.85
CA ASP A 227 24.80 -6.66 -7.34
C ASP A 227 25.72 -5.83 -8.24
N GLU A 228 25.17 -4.97 -9.08
CA GLU A 228 25.93 -4.03 -9.93
C GLU A 228 26.74 -3.01 -9.12
N ARG A 229 26.28 -2.67 -7.90
CA ARG A 229 26.90 -1.67 -7.00
C ARG A 229 27.80 -2.27 -5.91
N LYS A 230 27.88 -3.60 -5.82
CA LYS A 230 28.87 -4.24 -4.96
C LYS A 230 30.26 -3.80 -5.43
N PRO A 231 31.18 -3.38 -4.53
CA PRO A 231 32.55 -3.10 -4.92
C PRO A 231 33.09 -4.38 -5.61
N LYS A 232 33.58 -4.25 -6.83
CA LYS A 232 34.32 -5.33 -7.49
C LYS A 232 35.48 -5.59 -6.55
N ILE A 233 35.47 -6.70 -5.81
CA ILE A 233 36.61 -7.15 -5.03
C ILE A 233 37.68 -7.37 -6.07
N SER A 234 38.67 -6.48 -6.11
CA SER A 234 39.77 -6.58 -7.02
C SER A 234 40.48 -7.90 -6.71
N GLU A 235 40.56 -8.77 -7.69
CA GLU A 235 41.33 -10.04 -7.66
C GLU A 235 42.86 -9.82 -7.47
N THR A 236 43.27 -8.64 -7.01
CA THR A 236 44.67 -8.20 -6.91
C THR A 236 45.36 -8.60 -5.60
N ASN A 237 44.76 -9.38 -4.70
CA ASN A 237 45.46 -9.82 -3.48
C ASN A 237 45.69 -11.31 -3.31
N ILE A 238 45.73 -12.10 -4.41
CA ILE A 238 46.07 -13.53 -4.31
C ILE A 238 47.51 -13.83 -4.79
N CYS A 239 48.28 -12.83 -5.22
CA CYS A 239 49.64 -13.09 -5.78
C CYS A 239 50.82 -12.56 -4.97
N ASN A 240 50.72 -12.38 -3.67
CA ASN A 240 51.91 -12.01 -2.87
C ASN A 240 51.97 -12.77 -1.52
N ASN A 241 51.98 -14.09 -1.59
CA ASN A 241 52.56 -14.91 -0.51
C ASN A 241 53.07 -16.25 -1.07
N LYS A 242 54.11 -16.15 -1.92
CA LYS A 242 55.06 -17.21 -2.14
C LYS A 242 56.44 -16.56 -2.21
N ASN A 243 57.09 -16.48 -1.08
CA ASN A 243 58.55 -16.57 -0.89
C ASN A 243 58.77 -16.95 0.56
#